data_ceee1bd5f1513e3faf00b27e3378dc43
#
_entry.id   ceee1bd5f1513e3faf00b27e3378dc43
#
_cell.length_a   1.000
_cell.length_b   1.000
_cell.length_c   1.000
_cell.angle_alpha   90.00
_cell.angle_beta   90.00
_cell.angle_gamma   90.00
#
_symmetry.space_group_name_H-M   'P 1'
#
loop_
_entity.id
_entity.type
_entity.pdbx_description
1 polymer ?
#
loop_
_entity_poly.entity_id
_entity_poly.type
_entity_poly.pdbx_seq_one_letter_code
_entity_poly.pdbx_strand_id
1 'polypeptide(L)'
;MKLIIAILRDIDNDAVSQSLTSAGFRVTMIASTGGFWRRGNTTLLIGCEDEQVDHALEMVRQNVSPAAEPGTRHATIFVLKVDHYVHF
;
A
#
# COMPACT_ATOMS: atom_id res chain seq x y z
N MET A 1 8.70 3.79 14.77
CA MET A 1 8.49 3.02 13.52
C MET A 1 7.02 2.67 13.36
N LYS A 2 6.54 2.73 12.14
CA LYS A 2 5.16 2.41 11.81
C LYS A 2 5.11 1.34 10.76
N LEU A 3 4.03 0.57 10.76
CA LEU A 3 3.69 -0.37 9.71
C LEU A 3 2.42 0.10 9.03
N ILE A 4 2.50 0.31 7.73
CA ILE A 4 1.33 0.65 6.92
C ILE A 4 0.86 -0.61 6.24
N ILE A 5 -0.42 -0.94 6.42
CA ILE A 5 -1.07 -2.02 5.70
C ILE A 5 -2.01 -1.37 4.69
N ALA A 6 -1.71 -1.54 3.41
CA ALA A 6 -2.49 -0.94 2.34
C ALA A 6 -3.17 -2.03 1.53
N ILE A 7 -4.49 -2.01 1.52
CA ILE A 7 -5.30 -2.94 0.75
C ILE A 7 -5.82 -2.17 -0.46
N LEU A 8 -5.34 -2.54 -1.64
CA LEU A 8 -5.61 -1.85 -2.90
C LEU A 8 -6.31 -2.77 -3.88
N ARG A 9 -6.86 -2.19 -4.93
CA ARG A 9 -7.27 -3.00 -6.07
C ARG A 9 -6.03 -3.52 -6.80
N ASP A 10 -6.09 -4.73 -7.33
CA ASP A 10 -4.95 -5.34 -8.04
C ASP A 10 -4.46 -4.46 -9.19
N ILE A 11 -5.35 -3.76 -9.88
CA ILE A 11 -4.97 -2.90 -11.01
C ILE A 11 -4.07 -1.73 -10.58
N ASP A 12 -4.10 -1.35 -9.31
CA ASP A 12 -3.29 -0.23 -8.79
C ASP A 12 -1.97 -0.68 -8.17
N ASN A 13 -1.79 -2.00 -8.00
CA ASN A 13 -0.63 -2.53 -7.28
C ASN A 13 0.70 -2.08 -7.88
N ASP A 14 0.88 -2.21 -9.19
CA ASP A 14 2.17 -1.91 -9.82
C ASP A 14 2.53 -0.43 -9.68
N ALA A 15 1.58 0.46 -9.94
CA ALA A 15 1.83 1.89 -9.84
C ALA A 15 2.18 2.31 -8.41
N VAL A 16 1.43 1.82 -7.43
CA VAL A 16 1.67 2.14 -6.03
C VAL A 16 3.00 1.57 -5.56
N SER A 17 3.25 0.29 -5.85
CA SER A 17 4.48 -0.38 -5.42
C SER A 17 5.72 0.26 -6.02
N GLN A 18 5.70 0.59 -7.31
CA GLN A 18 6.82 1.23 -7.97
C GLN A 18 7.09 2.63 -7.42
N SER A 19 6.04 3.39 -7.18
CA SER A 19 6.17 4.74 -6.62
C SER A 19 6.81 4.71 -5.24
N LEU A 20 6.33 3.83 -4.38
CA LEU A 20 6.88 3.68 -3.02
C LEU A 20 8.32 3.19 -3.04
N THR A 21 8.61 2.17 -3.85
CA THR A 21 9.95 1.61 -3.95
C THR A 21 10.94 2.65 -4.50
N SER A 22 10.54 3.42 -5.50
CA SER A 22 11.37 4.47 -6.06
C SER A 22 11.68 5.58 -5.06
N ALA A 23 10.79 5.80 -4.10
CA ALA A 23 11.00 6.78 -3.03
C ALA A 23 11.81 6.21 -1.86
N GLY A 24 12.27 4.97 -1.94
CA GLY A 24 13.09 4.35 -0.92
C GLY A 24 12.34 3.56 0.14
N PHE A 25 11.03 3.39 0.00
CA PHE A 25 10.26 2.59 0.94
C PHE A 25 10.41 1.11 0.64
N ARG A 26 10.40 0.30 1.70
CA ARG A 26 10.31 -1.16 1.57
C ARG A 26 8.86 -1.56 1.47
N VAL A 27 8.53 -2.29 0.41
CA VAL A 27 7.16 -2.73 0.16
C VAL A 27 7.15 -4.25 0.01
N THR A 28 6.30 -4.91 0.79
CA THR A 28 6.12 -6.35 0.71
C THR A 28 4.67 -6.63 0.34
N MET A 29 4.45 -7.35 -0.74
CA MET A 29 3.12 -7.81 -1.12
C MET A 29 2.86 -9.13 -0.42
N ILE A 30 1.77 -9.21 0.36
CA ILE A 30 1.46 -10.43 1.10
C ILE A 30 0.27 -11.20 0.54
N ALA A 31 -0.57 -10.58 -0.27
CA ALA A 31 -1.71 -11.25 -0.85
C ALA A 31 -2.19 -10.53 -2.10
N SER A 32 -2.66 -11.33 -3.06
CA SER A 32 -3.39 -10.83 -4.23
C SER A 32 -4.49 -11.82 -4.53
N THR A 33 -5.73 -11.36 -4.63
CA THR A 33 -6.88 -12.23 -4.78
C THR A 33 -7.45 -12.25 -6.20
N GLY A 34 -6.98 -11.37 -7.09
CA GLY A 34 -7.50 -11.24 -8.44
C GLY A 34 -6.88 -12.19 -9.45
N GLY A 35 -5.73 -12.73 -9.15
CA GLY A 35 -5.01 -13.64 -10.03
C GLY A 35 -4.80 -13.06 -11.43
N PHE A 36 -5.10 -13.87 -12.43
CA PHE A 36 -4.91 -13.53 -13.83
C PHE A 36 -5.70 -12.31 -14.29
N TRP A 37 -6.90 -12.14 -13.73
CA TRP A 37 -7.81 -11.08 -14.17
C TRP A 37 -7.59 -9.76 -13.47
N ARG A 38 -6.80 -9.74 -12.39
CA ARG A 38 -6.47 -8.55 -11.61
C ARG A 38 -7.71 -7.79 -11.14
N ARG A 39 -8.75 -8.53 -10.76
CA ARG A 39 -10.02 -7.95 -10.30
C ARG A 39 -10.20 -8.02 -8.79
N GLY A 40 -9.24 -8.62 -8.09
CA GLY A 40 -9.28 -8.69 -6.64
C GLY A 40 -8.54 -7.55 -5.98
N ASN A 41 -8.07 -7.82 -4.77
CA ASN A 41 -7.32 -6.87 -3.96
C ASN A 41 -5.91 -7.38 -3.70
N THR A 42 -5.00 -6.44 -3.56
CA THR A 42 -3.62 -6.69 -3.16
C THR A 42 -3.38 -6.04 -1.82
N THR A 43 -2.73 -6.75 -0.91
CA THR A 43 -2.34 -6.21 0.38
C THR A 43 -0.83 -5.99 0.40
N LEU A 44 -0.42 -4.76 0.72
CA LEU A 44 0.98 -4.36 0.82
C LEU A 44 1.31 -4.03 2.28
N LEU A 45 2.51 -4.43 2.69
CA LEU A 45 3.10 -4.01 3.96
C LEU A 45 4.21 -3.02 3.68
N ILE A 46 4.17 -1.87 4.34
CA ILE A 46 5.18 -0.82 4.18
C ILE A 46 5.69 -0.43 5.56
N GLY A 47 6.95 -0.74 5.84
CA GLY A 47 7.60 -0.30 7.07
C GLY A 47 8.25 1.05 6.87
N CYS A 48 8.07 1.98 7.80
CA CYS A 48 8.69 3.29 7.70
C CYS A 48 8.81 3.97 9.07
N GLU A 49 9.61 5.03 9.11
CA GLU A 49 9.71 5.85 10.30
C GLU A 49 8.49 6.75 10.46
N ASP A 50 8.24 7.21 11.68
CA ASP A 50 7.04 8.00 11.98
C ASP A 50 6.90 9.22 11.06
N GLU A 51 8.00 9.92 10.80
CA GLU A 51 8.00 11.13 9.98
C GLU A 51 7.79 10.86 8.48
N GLN A 52 7.85 9.60 8.06
CA GLN A 52 7.67 9.22 6.65
C GLN A 52 6.23 8.80 6.33
N VAL A 53 5.40 8.63 7.36
CA VAL A 53 4.03 8.10 7.18
C VAL A 53 3.22 8.95 6.21
N ASP A 54 3.19 10.26 6.44
CA ASP A 54 2.38 11.15 5.61
C ASP A 54 2.81 11.12 4.15
N HIS A 55 4.12 11.04 3.89
CA HIS A 55 4.64 10.95 2.54
C HIS A 55 4.22 9.64 1.87
N ALA A 56 4.33 8.52 2.60
CA ALA A 56 3.92 7.22 2.08
C ALA A 56 2.43 7.19 1.75
N LEU A 57 1.59 7.73 2.64
CA LEU A 57 0.15 7.78 2.43
C LEU A 57 -0.20 8.63 1.20
N GLU A 58 0.48 9.75 1.03
CA GLU A 58 0.25 10.62 -0.14
C GLU A 58 0.65 9.92 -1.44
N MET A 59 1.72 9.15 -1.44
CA MET A 59 2.14 8.39 -2.62
C MET A 59 1.11 7.32 -2.98
N VAL A 60 0.53 6.66 -1.98
CA VAL A 60 -0.55 5.70 -2.24
C VAL A 60 -1.74 6.43 -2.86
N ARG A 61 -2.15 7.54 -2.25
CA ARG A 61 -3.31 8.30 -2.72
C ARG A 61 -3.14 8.79 -4.16
N GLN A 62 -1.96 9.25 -4.52
CA GLN A 62 -1.68 9.78 -5.86
C GLN A 62 -1.64 8.71 -6.95
N ASN A 63 -1.41 7.46 -6.58
CA ASN A 63 -1.19 6.38 -7.53
C ASN A 63 -2.35 5.40 -7.63
N VAL A 64 -3.42 5.59 -6.88
CA VAL A 64 -4.62 4.77 -7.03
C VAL A 64 -5.50 5.37 -8.12
N SER A 65 -6.11 4.49 -8.92
CA SER A 65 -7.01 4.92 -9.99
C SER A 65 -8.30 5.50 -9.42
N PRO A 66 -8.96 6.43 -10.12
CA PRO A 66 -10.25 6.94 -9.68
C PRO A 66 -11.29 5.83 -9.55
N ALA A 67 -12.19 5.94 -8.57
CA ALA A 67 -13.26 4.99 -8.41
C ALA A 67 -14.20 5.05 -9.62
N ALA A 68 -14.61 3.87 -10.11
CA ALA A 68 -15.56 3.78 -11.23
C ALA A 68 -16.96 4.26 -10.83
N GLU A 69 -17.30 4.12 -9.54
CA GLU A 69 -18.61 4.45 -9.01
C GLU A 69 -18.50 5.25 -7.72
N PRO A 70 -19.44 6.19 -7.48
CA PRO A 70 -19.46 6.92 -6.21
C PRO A 70 -19.58 5.97 -5.02
N GLY A 71 -18.81 6.23 -3.97
CA GLY A 71 -18.79 5.40 -2.78
C GLY A 71 -17.88 4.20 -2.83
N THR A 72 -17.32 3.86 -3.98
CA THR A 72 -16.34 2.78 -4.11
C THR A 72 -15.00 3.24 -3.53
N ARG A 73 -14.39 2.41 -2.70
CA ARG A 73 -13.10 2.73 -2.10
C ARG A 73 -11.96 2.32 -3.02
N HIS A 74 -10.95 3.19 -3.12
CA HIS A 74 -9.74 2.93 -3.90
C HIS A 74 -8.74 2.12 -3.09
N ALA A 75 -8.65 2.42 -1.80
CA ALA A 75 -7.68 1.79 -0.91
C ALA A 75 -8.20 1.86 0.53
N THR A 76 -7.83 0.87 1.31
CA THR A 76 -8.05 0.86 2.76
C THR A 76 -6.69 0.77 3.41
N ILE A 77 -6.40 1.68 4.34
CA ILE A 77 -5.08 1.78 4.93
C ILE A 77 -5.17 1.75 6.45
N PHE A 78 -4.35 0.90 7.05
CA PHE A 78 -4.15 0.86 8.50
C PHE A 78 -2.72 1.30 8.78
N VAL A 79 -2.54 2.12 9.79
CA VAL A 79 -1.21 2.53 10.25
C VAL A 79 -1.06 2.04 11.69
N LEU A 80 -0.08 1.19 11.92
CA LEU A 80 0.14 0.54 13.20
C LEU A 80 1.48 0.95 13.79
N LYS A 81 1.52 1.13 15.11
CA LYS A 81 2.77 1.33 15.81
C LYS A 81 3.52 0.00 15.91
N VAL A 82 4.82 0.02 15.62
CA VAL A 82 5.67 -1.16 15.74
C VAL A 82 6.54 -1.01 16.98
N ASP A 83 6.31 -1.88 17.97
CA ASP A 83 7.06 -1.85 19.22
C ASP A 83 8.34 -2.67 19.13
N HIS A 84 8.38 -3.68 18.30
CA HIS A 84 9.53 -4.56 18.17
C HIS A 84 9.67 -5.02 16.72
N TYR A 85 10.86 -4.89 16.18
CA TYR A 85 11.18 -5.28 14.80
C TYR A 85 12.48 -6.04 14.78
N VAL A 86 12.50 -7.18 14.09
CA VAL A 86 13.70 -8.01 13.94
C VAL A 86 13.93 -8.28 12.47
N HIS A 87 15.16 -8.07 12.02
CA HIS A 87 15.57 -8.36 10.65
C HIS A 87 16.83 -9.20 10.70
N PHE A 88 16.74 -10.42 10.28
CA PHE A 88 17.87 -11.37 10.30
C PHE A 88 18.76 -11.21 9.08
#